data_7f46a547791bf08c0a4a23a6daebbeeb
#
_entry.id   7f46a547791bf08c0a4a23a6daebbeeb
#
_cell.length_a   1.000
_cell.length_b   1.000
_cell.length_c   1.000
_cell.angle_alpha   90.00
_cell.angle_beta   90.00
_cell.angle_gamma   90.00
#
_symmetry.space_group_name_H-M   'P 1'
#
loop_
_entity.id
_entity.type
_entity.pdbx_description
1 polymer ?
#
loop_
_entity_poly.entity_id
_entity_poly.type
_entity_poly.pdbx_seq_one_letter_code
_entity_poly.pdbx_strand_id
1 'polypeptide(L)'
;MLVSRGLHPQIREIIATYLVDSSVQVEEIPLNPRTGQTDLTEVSADVAAVLIQTPNFLGIIEDGEALCQKAHVAGALAIVEVSDPVCLALLRSPGTYGADICCGDAQALGNPVAYGGPYVGFLACTNKLMRRIPGRLVGLTEDAQGRRGFCLTLQAREQHIRREKASSNICSNQALCALATTVYLSLLGPVGLKKAALSSLQSSAYLKEQAAKLEGFALPFSGLTYNEFVLRCPQGRADKLMQYLACEGIQGGYLLEKDYPELPDCVLLCCTELTKAAQIDELISALRSGKEV
;
A
#
# COMPACT_ATOMS: atom_id res chain seq x y z
N MET A 1 -11.88 -14.27 8.02
CA MET A 1 -11.36 -12.94 7.65
C MET A 1 -11.36 -12.84 6.14
N LEU A 2 -11.88 -11.76 5.59
CA LEU A 2 -11.87 -11.51 4.14
C LEU A 2 -10.69 -10.61 3.79
N VAL A 3 -9.96 -10.95 2.71
CA VAL A 3 -8.77 -10.22 2.26
C VAL A 3 -8.90 -9.94 0.77
N SER A 4 -8.75 -8.68 0.36
CA SER A 4 -8.82 -8.32 -1.05
C SER A 4 -7.70 -8.98 -1.87
N ARG A 5 -8.03 -9.50 -3.05
CA ARG A 5 -7.05 -9.91 -4.07
C ARG A 5 -6.13 -8.76 -4.49
N GLY A 6 -6.60 -7.51 -4.35
CA GLY A 6 -5.83 -6.30 -4.61
C GLY A 6 -4.79 -5.95 -3.54
N LEU A 7 -4.67 -6.72 -2.47
CA LEU A 7 -3.61 -6.56 -1.48
C LEU A 7 -2.27 -7.02 -2.06
N HIS A 8 -1.18 -6.34 -1.70
CA HIS A 8 0.17 -6.68 -2.13
C HIS A 8 0.45 -8.19 -1.91
N PRO A 9 0.95 -8.93 -2.92
CA PRO A 9 1.14 -10.39 -2.82
C PRO A 9 1.92 -10.84 -1.60
N GLN A 10 3.04 -10.18 -1.29
CA GLN A 10 3.84 -10.49 -0.11
C GLN A 10 3.09 -10.28 1.21
N ILE A 11 2.21 -9.29 1.29
CA ILE A 11 1.39 -9.06 2.48
C ILE A 11 0.41 -10.22 2.66
N ARG A 12 -0.19 -10.73 1.57
CA ARG A 12 -1.05 -11.91 1.60
C ARG A 12 -0.29 -13.15 2.10
N GLU A 13 0.94 -13.37 1.65
CA GLU A 13 1.82 -14.45 2.12
C GLU A 13 2.17 -14.30 3.60
N ILE A 14 2.47 -13.09 4.06
CA ILE A 14 2.74 -12.79 5.47
C ILE A 14 1.51 -13.11 6.34
N ILE A 15 0.32 -12.70 5.92
CA ILE A 15 -0.93 -12.99 6.62
C ILE A 15 -1.14 -14.50 6.72
N ALA A 16 -0.96 -15.24 5.64
CA ALA A 16 -1.07 -16.68 5.62
C ALA A 16 -0.07 -17.34 6.60
N THR A 17 1.18 -16.85 6.62
CA THR A 17 2.23 -17.33 7.52
C THR A 17 1.86 -17.10 9.00
N TYR A 18 1.36 -15.90 9.34
CA TYR A 18 0.97 -15.59 10.73
C TYR A 18 -0.27 -16.35 11.21
N LEU A 19 -1.11 -16.78 10.29
CA LEU A 19 -2.38 -17.46 10.62
C LEU A 19 -2.32 -18.99 10.50
N VAL A 20 -1.18 -19.57 10.10
CA VAL A 20 -1.03 -21.01 9.83
C VAL A 20 -1.51 -21.91 10.97
N ASP A 21 -1.21 -21.54 12.23
CA ASP A 21 -1.61 -22.29 13.43
C ASP A 21 -2.80 -21.65 14.16
N SER A 22 -3.51 -20.73 13.52
CA SER A 22 -4.68 -20.08 14.11
C SER A 22 -5.98 -20.75 13.64
N SER A 23 -7.07 -20.52 14.38
CA SER A 23 -8.41 -20.90 13.95
C SER A 23 -9.03 -19.93 12.92
N VAL A 24 -8.32 -18.88 12.55
CA VAL A 24 -8.80 -17.86 11.63
C VAL A 24 -8.63 -18.34 10.19
N GLN A 25 -9.74 -18.48 9.48
CA GLN A 25 -9.75 -18.75 8.05
C GLN A 25 -9.63 -17.44 7.27
N VAL A 26 -8.83 -17.47 6.19
CA VAL A 26 -8.66 -16.35 5.26
C VAL A 26 -9.36 -16.72 3.95
N GLU A 27 -10.27 -15.87 3.52
CA GLU A 27 -10.93 -15.97 2.21
C GLU A 27 -10.58 -14.76 1.37
N GLU A 28 -10.31 -14.99 0.10
CA GLU A 28 -9.93 -13.94 -0.83
C GLU A 28 -11.18 -13.31 -1.47
N ILE A 29 -11.24 -11.97 -1.49
CA ILE A 29 -12.25 -11.20 -2.21
C ILE A 29 -11.73 -10.95 -3.62
N PRO A 30 -12.45 -11.34 -4.67
CA PRO A 30 -12.01 -11.12 -6.05
C PRO A 30 -11.97 -9.63 -6.41
N LEU A 31 -11.31 -9.32 -7.53
CA LEU A 31 -11.35 -8.00 -8.13
C LEU A 31 -12.38 -7.95 -9.27
N ASN A 32 -13.00 -6.81 -9.42
CA ASN A 32 -13.84 -6.54 -10.59
C ASN A 32 -12.96 -6.49 -11.85
N PRO A 33 -13.21 -7.35 -12.85
CA PRO A 33 -12.30 -7.48 -14.00
C PRO A 33 -12.27 -6.25 -14.90
N ARG A 34 -13.24 -5.35 -14.78
CA ARG A 34 -13.29 -4.11 -15.56
C ARG A 34 -12.66 -2.92 -14.85
N THR A 35 -12.88 -2.79 -13.55
CA THR A 35 -12.39 -1.62 -12.79
C THR A 35 -11.07 -1.90 -12.07
N GLY A 36 -10.77 -3.16 -11.74
CA GLY A 36 -9.64 -3.56 -10.91
C GLY A 36 -9.84 -3.31 -9.41
N GLN A 37 -11.04 -2.86 -9.00
CA GLN A 37 -11.39 -2.64 -7.61
C GLN A 37 -11.84 -3.93 -6.93
N THR A 38 -11.76 -3.97 -5.61
CA THR A 38 -12.26 -5.07 -4.77
C THR A 38 -13.76 -5.26 -4.96
N ASP A 39 -14.17 -6.46 -5.37
CA ASP A 39 -15.57 -6.82 -5.63
C ASP A 39 -16.20 -7.52 -4.42
N LEU A 40 -16.37 -6.77 -3.36
CA LEU A 40 -17.02 -7.24 -2.15
C LEU A 40 -18.55 -7.12 -2.30
N THR A 41 -19.25 -8.23 -2.45
CA THR A 41 -20.72 -8.26 -2.55
C THR A 41 -21.38 -8.26 -1.18
N GLU A 42 -21.09 -9.28 -0.39
CA GLU A 42 -21.70 -9.52 0.94
C GLU A 42 -20.61 -9.90 1.95
N VAL A 43 -20.90 -9.62 3.22
CA VAL A 43 -20.07 -10.02 4.36
C VAL A 43 -20.95 -10.80 5.33
N SER A 44 -20.59 -12.03 5.63
CA SER A 44 -21.33 -12.85 6.59
C SER A 44 -21.02 -12.45 8.03
N ALA A 45 -21.94 -12.72 8.96
CA ALA A 45 -21.85 -12.29 10.35
C ALA A 45 -20.73 -12.98 11.17
N ASP A 46 -20.13 -14.04 10.64
CA ASP A 46 -18.98 -14.75 11.24
C ASP A 46 -17.62 -14.17 10.80
N VAL A 47 -17.62 -13.19 9.89
CA VAL A 47 -16.41 -12.51 9.44
C VAL A 47 -15.90 -11.54 10.51
N ALA A 48 -14.70 -11.78 11.02
CA ALA A 48 -14.10 -10.93 12.04
C ALA A 48 -13.56 -9.60 11.47
N ALA A 49 -13.04 -9.62 10.23
CA ALA A 49 -12.46 -8.44 9.60
C ALA A 49 -12.46 -8.53 8.08
N VAL A 50 -12.52 -7.38 7.42
CA VAL A 50 -12.29 -7.16 5.99
C VAL A 50 -11.03 -6.33 5.84
N LEU A 51 -10.05 -6.82 5.08
CA LEU A 51 -8.78 -6.15 4.79
C LEU A 51 -8.71 -5.78 3.32
N ILE A 52 -8.51 -4.49 3.06
CA ILE A 52 -8.29 -3.92 1.73
C ILE A 52 -7.01 -3.10 1.70
N GLN A 53 -6.49 -2.85 0.50
CA GLN A 53 -5.39 -1.92 0.25
C GLN A 53 -5.87 -0.79 -0.65
N THR A 54 -5.50 0.46 -0.34
CA THR A 54 -5.82 1.57 -1.23
C THR A 54 -4.71 2.64 -1.26
N PRO A 55 -4.16 3.00 -2.44
CA PRO A 55 -4.37 2.32 -3.73
C PRO A 55 -4.00 0.83 -3.64
N ASN A 56 -4.71 -0.05 -4.35
CA ASN A 56 -4.41 -1.47 -4.31
C ASN A 56 -3.14 -1.80 -5.12
N PHE A 57 -2.69 -3.06 -5.09
CA PHE A 57 -1.45 -3.48 -5.74
C PHE A 57 -1.45 -3.26 -7.26
N LEU A 58 -2.61 -3.14 -7.89
CA LEU A 58 -2.74 -2.81 -9.31
C LEU A 58 -2.78 -1.29 -9.57
N GLY A 59 -2.51 -0.48 -8.54
CA GLY A 59 -2.53 0.97 -8.59
C GLY A 59 -3.92 1.61 -8.51
N ILE A 60 -4.98 0.81 -8.36
CA ILE A 60 -6.37 1.28 -8.39
C ILE A 60 -6.79 1.82 -7.03
N ILE A 61 -7.42 3.00 -7.04
CA ILE A 61 -8.02 3.60 -5.85
C ILE A 61 -9.35 2.90 -5.56
N GLU A 62 -9.48 2.34 -4.34
CA GLU A 62 -10.67 1.66 -3.88
C GLU A 62 -11.77 2.63 -3.41
N ASP A 63 -13.03 2.20 -3.49
CA ASP A 63 -14.12 2.83 -2.75
C ASP A 63 -14.10 2.38 -1.29
N GLY A 64 -13.13 2.90 -0.53
CA GLY A 64 -12.90 2.51 0.86
C GLY A 64 -14.10 2.78 1.76
N GLU A 65 -14.91 3.80 1.49
CA GLU A 65 -16.11 4.12 2.28
C GLU A 65 -17.18 3.03 2.13
N ALA A 66 -17.49 2.64 0.91
CA ALA A 66 -18.46 1.57 0.65
C ALA A 66 -17.99 0.22 1.23
N LEU A 67 -16.68 -0.09 1.11
CA LEU A 67 -16.11 -1.34 1.63
C LEU A 67 -16.13 -1.38 3.17
N CYS A 68 -15.75 -0.28 3.84
CA CYS A 68 -15.84 -0.18 5.30
C CYS A 68 -17.28 -0.29 5.79
N GLN A 69 -18.23 0.35 5.11
CA GLN A 69 -19.64 0.28 5.46
C GLN A 69 -20.17 -1.17 5.36
N LYS A 70 -19.83 -1.92 4.30
CA LYS A 70 -20.21 -3.33 4.16
C LYS A 70 -19.66 -4.19 5.29
N ALA A 71 -18.39 -3.99 5.68
CA ALA A 71 -17.79 -4.67 6.82
C ALA A 71 -18.58 -4.40 8.11
N HIS A 72 -18.87 -3.13 8.40
CA HIS A 72 -19.56 -2.70 9.61
C HIS A 72 -21.01 -3.20 9.70
N VAL A 73 -21.72 -3.25 8.58
CA VAL A 73 -23.11 -3.82 8.55
C VAL A 73 -23.12 -5.27 9.03
N ALA A 74 -22.07 -6.04 8.74
CA ALA A 74 -21.92 -7.42 9.21
C ALA A 74 -21.31 -7.53 10.63
N GLY A 75 -20.89 -6.41 11.24
CA GLY A 75 -20.20 -6.40 12.53
C GLY A 75 -18.70 -6.71 12.45
N ALA A 76 -18.13 -6.79 11.24
CA ALA A 76 -16.71 -7.01 11.01
C ALA A 76 -15.91 -5.71 11.15
N LEU A 77 -14.61 -5.82 11.51
CA LEU A 77 -13.69 -4.71 11.49
C LEU A 77 -13.27 -4.38 10.04
N ALA A 78 -13.15 -3.09 9.74
CA ALA A 78 -12.57 -2.61 8.49
C ALA A 78 -11.10 -2.26 8.69
N ILE A 79 -10.21 -2.95 7.97
CA ILE A 79 -8.76 -2.74 8.01
C ILE A 79 -8.31 -2.24 6.63
N VAL A 80 -7.60 -1.12 6.63
CA VAL A 80 -7.07 -0.52 5.39
C VAL A 80 -5.56 -0.49 5.44
N GLU A 81 -4.94 -1.13 4.47
CA GLU A 81 -3.51 -1.06 4.22
C GLU A 81 -3.21 0.08 3.24
N VAL A 82 -2.09 0.80 3.47
CA VAL A 82 -1.59 1.87 2.60
C VAL A 82 -0.09 1.67 2.42
N SER A 83 0.31 1.13 1.29
CA SER A 83 1.72 0.84 0.98
C SER A 83 2.52 2.12 0.67
N ASP A 84 1.90 3.13 0.06
CA ASP A 84 2.52 4.45 -0.18
C ASP A 84 1.72 5.56 0.52
N PRO A 85 2.11 5.96 1.74
CA PRO A 85 1.38 6.96 2.50
C PRO A 85 1.50 8.39 1.94
N VAL A 86 2.35 8.65 0.95
CA VAL A 86 2.41 9.94 0.25
C VAL A 86 1.07 10.23 -0.43
N CYS A 87 0.37 9.19 -0.90
CA CYS A 87 -0.97 9.31 -1.50
C CYS A 87 -2.00 9.98 -0.58
N LEU A 88 -1.85 9.83 0.75
CA LEU A 88 -2.76 10.42 1.75
C LEU A 88 -2.72 11.95 1.78
N ALA A 89 -1.75 12.59 1.12
CA ALA A 89 -1.76 14.03 0.93
C ALA A 89 -2.81 14.50 -0.10
N LEU A 90 -3.34 13.58 -0.92
CA LEU A 90 -4.38 13.84 -1.93
C LEU A 90 -5.66 13.05 -1.65
N LEU A 91 -5.54 11.82 -1.17
CA LEU A 91 -6.68 10.95 -0.89
C LEU A 91 -7.22 11.18 0.53
N ARG A 92 -8.49 10.85 0.74
CA ARG A 92 -9.09 10.85 2.08
C ARG A 92 -8.38 9.84 2.97
N SER A 93 -8.09 10.21 4.21
CA SER A 93 -7.47 9.31 5.17
C SER A 93 -8.46 8.19 5.59
N PRO A 94 -7.99 6.94 5.75
CA PRO A 94 -8.84 5.78 6.05
C PRO A 94 -9.75 5.97 7.26
N GLY A 95 -9.27 6.61 8.32
CA GLY A 95 -10.09 6.89 9.50
C GLY A 95 -11.30 7.81 9.24
N THR A 96 -11.25 8.68 8.20
CA THR A 96 -12.34 9.61 7.89
C THR A 96 -13.49 8.96 7.14
N TYR A 97 -13.27 7.80 6.54
CA TYR A 97 -14.31 7.03 5.86
C TYR A 97 -14.63 5.69 6.54
N GLY A 98 -14.19 5.51 7.80
CA GLY A 98 -14.67 4.44 8.63
C GLY A 98 -13.71 3.28 8.87
N ALA A 99 -12.44 3.34 8.46
CA ALA A 99 -11.49 2.30 8.82
C ALA A 99 -11.31 2.22 10.34
N ASP A 100 -11.39 1.00 10.91
CA ASP A 100 -11.11 0.75 12.33
C ASP A 100 -9.62 0.69 12.59
N ILE A 101 -8.86 0.16 11.64
CA ILE A 101 -7.40 0.06 11.66
C ILE A 101 -6.88 0.50 10.30
N CYS A 102 -5.84 1.34 10.32
CA CYS A 102 -5.03 1.65 9.16
C CYS A 102 -3.58 1.27 9.46
N CYS A 103 -2.96 0.55 8.55
CA CYS A 103 -1.55 0.18 8.66
C CYS A 103 -0.88 0.32 7.29
N GLY A 104 0.44 0.27 7.28
CA GLY A 104 1.18 0.35 6.03
C GLY A 104 2.67 0.56 6.25
N ASP A 105 3.36 0.81 5.16
CA ASP A 105 4.78 1.12 5.13
C ASP A 105 5.00 2.62 4.98
N ALA A 106 5.96 3.17 5.69
CA ALA A 106 6.32 4.59 5.63
C ALA A 106 7.72 4.82 5.04
N GLN A 107 8.27 3.85 4.30
CA GLN A 107 9.57 3.97 3.66
C GLN A 107 9.63 5.20 2.74
N ALA A 108 8.59 5.44 1.93
CA ALA A 108 8.51 6.59 1.03
C ALA A 108 8.56 7.97 1.75
N LEU A 109 8.38 8.00 3.07
CA LEU A 109 8.46 9.21 3.88
C LEU A 109 9.89 9.45 4.40
N GLY A 110 10.87 9.56 3.49
CA GLY A 110 12.23 9.97 3.81
C GLY A 110 13.21 8.86 4.18
N ASN A 111 12.87 7.60 3.98
CA ASN A 111 13.80 6.49 4.13
C ASN A 111 14.28 6.01 2.75
N PRO A 112 15.59 5.82 2.53
CA PRO A 112 16.10 5.39 1.23
C PRO A 112 15.72 3.93 0.96
N VAL A 113 15.63 3.56 -0.32
CA VAL A 113 15.54 2.15 -0.73
C VAL A 113 16.86 1.46 -0.39
N ALA A 114 16.81 0.37 0.38
CA ALA A 114 17.98 -0.28 0.97
C ALA A 114 17.82 -1.83 0.99
N TYR A 115 17.59 -2.44 -0.17
CA TYR A 115 17.59 -3.90 -0.36
C TYR A 115 16.80 -4.70 0.70
N GLY A 116 15.62 -4.22 1.08
CA GLY A 116 14.77 -4.90 2.07
C GLY A 116 14.81 -4.30 3.47
N GLY A 117 15.42 -3.14 3.66
CA GLY A 117 15.33 -2.41 4.91
C GLY A 117 16.67 -2.00 5.54
N PRO A 118 16.63 -1.38 6.72
CA PRO A 118 15.41 -1.26 7.55
C PRO A 118 14.45 -0.21 6.99
N TYR A 119 13.14 -0.51 7.12
CA TYR A 119 12.06 0.42 6.82
C TYR A 119 11.27 0.77 8.08
N VAL A 120 10.15 1.47 7.96
CA VAL A 120 9.32 1.79 9.09
C VAL A 120 7.85 1.59 8.73
N GLY A 121 7.16 0.78 9.52
CA GLY A 121 5.71 0.63 9.41
C GLY A 121 4.97 1.67 10.25
N PHE A 122 3.73 1.92 9.91
CA PHE A 122 2.81 2.68 10.75
C PHE A 122 1.54 1.88 11.03
N LEU A 123 0.91 2.17 12.16
CA LEU A 123 -0.37 1.60 12.55
C LEU A 123 -1.17 2.64 13.30
N ALA A 124 -2.40 2.87 12.86
CA ALA A 124 -3.39 3.70 13.51
C ALA A 124 -4.67 2.90 13.74
N CYS A 125 -5.40 3.19 14.80
CA CYS A 125 -6.68 2.54 15.06
C CYS A 125 -7.64 3.49 15.76
N THR A 126 -8.91 3.09 15.80
CA THR A 126 -9.93 3.77 16.62
C THR A 126 -9.62 3.62 18.12
N ASN A 127 -10.11 4.57 18.92
CA ASN A 127 -9.91 4.54 20.38
C ASN A 127 -10.41 3.24 21.04
N LYS A 128 -11.41 2.58 20.46
CA LYS A 128 -11.93 1.29 20.95
C LYS A 128 -10.87 0.19 20.92
N LEU A 129 -9.94 0.24 19.95
CA LEU A 129 -8.91 -0.78 19.73
C LEU A 129 -7.56 -0.41 20.35
N MET A 130 -7.37 0.82 20.83
CA MET A 130 -6.10 1.34 21.34
C MET A 130 -5.41 0.41 22.35
N ARG A 131 -6.17 -0.29 23.21
CA ARG A 131 -5.62 -1.25 24.19
C ARG A 131 -5.23 -2.61 23.61
N ARG A 132 -5.52 -2.86 22.34
CA ARG A 132 -5.26 -4.14 21.67
C ARG A 132 -4.17 -4.07 20.60
N ILE A 133 -3.80 -2.87 20.13
CA ILE A 133 -2.75 -2.74 19.12
C ILE A 133 -1.39 -3.19 19.67
N PRO A 134 -0.52 -3.75 18.83
CA PRO A 134 0.86 -4.05 19.18
C PRO A 134 1.70 -2.77 19.29
N GLY A 135 2.92 -2.90 19.82
CA GLY A 135 3.89 -1.82 19.87
C GLY A 135 3.75 -0.91 21.10
N ARG A 136 4.65 0.03 21.21
CA ARG A 136 4.75 0.95 22.35
C ARG A 136 3.95 2.23 22.07
N LEU A 137 3.22 2.69 23.08
CA LEU A 137 2.52 3.97 23.04
C LEU A 137 3.17 4.94 24.01
N VAL A 138 3.47 6.14 23.53
CA VAL A 138 4.01 7.23 24.33
C VAL A 138 2.91 8.23 24.63
N GLY A 139 2.70 8.51 25.90
CA GLY A 139 1.74 9.51 26.39
C GLY A 139 2.43 10.82 26.72
N LEU A 140 1.73 11.91 26.50
CA LEU A 140 2.09 13.23 26.99
C LEU A 140 1.71 13.34 28.48
N THR A 141 2.62 13.85 29.28
CA THR A 141 2.41 14.10 30.72
C THR A 141 3.14 15.35 31.18
N GLU A 142 3.01 15.69 32.43
CA GLU A 142 3.77 16.76 33.09
C GLU A 142 4.58 16.19 34.25
N ASP A 143 5.76 16.77 34.49
CA ASP A 143 6.56 16.43 35.66
C ASP A 143 6.05 17.17 36.92
N ALA A 144 6.68 16.92 38.07
CA ALA A 144 6.31 17.53 39.35
C ALA A 144 6.45 19.08 39.36
N GLN A 145 7.12 19.65 38.37
CA GLN A 145 7.28 21.10 38.19
C GLN A 145 6.38 21.67 37.07
N GLY A 146 5.43 20.88 36.54
CA GLY A 146 4.53 21.27 35.46
C GLY A 146 5.18 21.39 34.08
N ARG A 147 6.37 20.82 33.89
CA ARG A 147 7.04 20.80 32.60
C ARG A 147 6.57 19.61 31.77
N ARG A 148 6.35 19.84 30.49
CA ARG A 148 5.96 18.81 29.53
C ARG A 148 6.98 17.66 29.51
N GLY A 149 6.50 16.44 29.68
CA GLY A 149 7.27 15.22 29.60
C GLY A 149 6.56 14.13 28.78
N PHE A 150 7.25 13.04 28.55
CA PHE A 150 6.72 11.89 27.82
C PHE A 150 7.00 10.62 28.60
N CYS A 151 6.06 9.68 28.60
CA CYS A 151 6.23 8.38 29.25
C CYS A 151 5.60 7.25 28.41
N LEU A 152 6.10 6.04 28.60
CA LEU A 152 5.46 4.86 28.02
C LEU A 152 4.14 4.58 28.74
N THR A 153 3.10 4.35 27.96
CA THR A 153 1.74 4.08 28.47
C THR A 153 1.27 2.69 28.03
N LEU A 154 0.25 2.16 28.72
CA LEU A 154 -0.40 0.87 28.42
C LEU A 154 0.58 -0.31 28.35
N GLN A 155 1.67 -0.28 29.08
CA GLN A 155 2.73 -1.30 29.06
C GLN A 155 2.24 -2.69 29.47
N ALA A 156 1.14 -2.80 30.23
CA ALA A 156 0.61 -4.08 30.72
C ALA A 156 0.27 -5.10 29.60
N ARG A 157 0.22 -4.71 28.33
CA ARG A 157 0.02 -5.58 27.17
C ARG A 157 1.32 -6.04 26.51
N GLU A 158 2.46 -5.50 26.92
CA GLU A 158 3.79 -5.73 26.34
C GLU A 158 4.39 -7.08 26.78
N GLN A 159 5.26 -7.65 25.95
CA GLN A 159 5.91 -8.94 26.18
C GLN A 159 6.70 -9.00 27.49
N HIS A 160 7.42 -7.94 27.86
CA HIS A 160 8.22 -7.90 29.08
C HIS A 160 7.38 -7.96 30.36
N ILE A 161 6.06 -7.72 30.28
CA ILE A 161 5.12 -7.84 31.41
C ILE A 161 4.25 -9.08 31.26
N ARG A 162 3.63 -9.28 30.11
CA ARG A 162 2.63 -10.35 29.86
C ARG A 162 3.24 -11.67 29.42
N ARG A 163 4.50 -11.68 28.99
CA ARG A 163 5.21 -12.88 28.49
C ARG A 163 4.42 -13.55 27.36
N GLU A 164 4.06 -14.83 27.51
CA GLU A 164 3.28 -15.60 26.52
C GLU A 164 1.87 -15.05 26.28
N LYS A 165 1.35 -14.22 27.19
CA LYS A 165 0.01 -13.60 27.08
C LYS A 165 0.04 -12.19 26.48
N ALA A 166 1.18 -11.77 25.94
CA ALA A 166 1.30 -10.47 25.30
C ALA A 166 0.49 -10.39 24.02
N SER A 167 0.01 -9.20 23.68
CA SER A 167 -0.71 -8.96 22.41
C SER A 167 0.22 -9.07 21.19
N SER A 168 1.53 -8.90 21.39
CA SER A 168 2.55 -9.04 20.35
C SER A 168 3.88 -9.44 20.98
N ASN A 169 4.65 -10.23 20.24
CA ASN A 169 6.02 -10.62 20.60
C ASN A 169 7.08 -9.73 19.95
N ILE A 170 6.69 -8.61 19.34
CA ILE A 170 7.62 -7.62 18.77
C ILE A 170 8.37 -6.95 19.92
N CYS A 171 9.70 -7.15 19.97
CA CYS A 171 10.58 -6.62 20.99
C CYS A 171 11.27 -5.32 20.54
N SER A 172 11.73 -5.28 19.30
CA SER A 172 12.45 -4.15 18.71
C SER A 172 11.55 -3.32 17.80
N ASN A 173 11.96 -2.08 17.53
CA ASN A 173 11.29 -1.17 16.61
C ASN A 173 12.32 -0.46 15.72
N GLN A 174 11.83 0.27 14.72
CA GLN A 174 12.64 1.04 13.77
C GLN A 174 12.68 2.54 14.17
N ALA A 175 13.13 2.82 15.38
CA ALA A 175 13.12 4.18 15.95
C ALA A 175 13.93 5.18 15.10
N LEU A 176 15.06 4.78 14.52
CA LEU A 176 15.87 5.64 13.68
C LEU A 176 15.15 5.98 12.36
N CYS A 177 14.52 4.99 11.71
CA CYS A 177 13.71 5.23 10.51
C CYS A 177 12.48 6.10 10.82
N ALA A 178 11.84 5.89 11.99
CA ALA A 178 10.74 6.75 12.44
C ALA A 178 11.20 8.20 12.69
N LEU A 179 12.42 8.40 13.19
CA LEU A 179 13.01 9.72 13.34
C LEU A 179 13.25 10.36 11.96
N ALA A 180 13.82 9.62 10.99
CA ALA A 180 14.01 10.10 9.62
C ALA A 180 12.68 10.54 8.99
N THR A 181 11.63 9.72 9.13
CA THR A 181 10.27 10.06 8.69
C THR A 181 9.74 11.32 9.37
N THR A 182 9.97 11.47 10.67
CA THR A 182 9.55 12.67 11.42
C THR A 182 10.24 13.93 10.89
N VAL A 183 11.55 13.86 10.64
CA VAL A 183 12.32 14.97 10.07
C VAL A 183 11.82 15.31 8.66
N TYR A 184 11.65 14.29 7.81
CA TYR A 184 11.13 14.46 6.45
C TYR A 184 9.79 15.16 6.43
N LEU A 185 8.82 14.68 7.20
CA LEU A 185 7.48 15.29 7.28
C LEU A 185 7.52 16.70 7.85
N SER A 186 8.40 16.96 8.83
CA SER A 186 8.55 18.30 9.42
C SER A 186 9.15 19.30 8.44
N LEU A 187 10.09 18.87 7.60
CA LEU A 187 10.71 19.72 6.58
C LEU A 187 9.78 20.00 5.40
N LEU A 188 9.07 19.00 4.90
CA LEU A 188 8.13 19.16 3.79
C LEU A 188 6.88 19.94 4.21
N GLY A 189 6.39 19.66 5.41
CA GLY A 189 5.08 20.14 5.85
C GLY A 189 3.94 19.70 4.92
N PRO A 190 2.70 20.15 5.17
CA PRO A 190 1.55 19.71 4.39
C PRO A 190 1.61 20.15 2.91
N VAL A 191 2.22 21.30 2.65
CA VAL A 191 2.33 21.85 1.27
C VAL A 191 3.35 21.06 0.48
N GLY A 192 4.52 20.73 1.06
CA GLY A 192 5.56 19.95 0.40
C GLY A 192 5.09 18.53 0.11
N LEU A 193 4.46 17.85 1.07
CA LEU A 193 3.93 16.51 0.91
C LEU A 193 2.86 16.47 -0.20
N LYS A 194 1.95 17.45 -0.24
CA LYS A 194 0.96 17.57 -1.30
C LYS A 194 1.60 17.78 -2.68
N LYS A 195 2.67 18.55 -2.76
CA LYS A 195 3.41 18.74 -4.02
C LYS A 195 4.06 17.45 -4.49
N ALA A 196 4.70 16.68 -3.60
CA ALA A 196 5.28 15.37 -3.93
C ALA A 196 4.21 14.41 -4.47
N ALA A 197 3.09 14.27 -3.74
CA ALA A 197 1.98 13.44 -4.16
C ALA A 197 1.40 13.85 -5.52
N LEU A 198 1.22 15.15 -5.75
CA LEU A 198 0.69 15.67 -7.02
C LEU A 198 1.68 15.43 -8.18
N SER A 199 2.98 15.56 -7.94
CA SER A 199 4.02 15.27 -8.94
C SER A 199 3.99 13.80 -9.36
N SER A 200 3.90 12.87 -8.39
CA SER A 200 3.76 11.43 -8.67
C SER A 200 2.52 11.12 -9.51
N LEU A 201 1.37 11.68 -9.12
CA LEU A 201 0.11 11.54 -9.87
C LEU A 201 0.22 12.07 -11.30
N GLN A 202 0.80 13.26 -11.47
CA GLN A 202 0.96 13.89 -12.81
C GLN A 202 1.89 13.10 -13.71
N SER A 203 3.03 12.62 -13.17
CA SER A 203 3.96 11.78 -13.92
C SER A 203 3.32 10.46 -14.35
N SER A 204 2.59 9.80 -13.44
CA SER A 204 1.86 8.57 -13.74
C SER A 204 0.74 8.79 -14.78
N ALA A 205 -0.02 9.87 -14.65
CA ALA A 205 -1.06 10.22 -15.62
C ALA A 205 -0.48 10.49 -17.02
N TYR A 206 0.65 11.18 -17.09
CA TYR A 206 1.35 11.42 -18.36
C TYR A 206 1.84 10.12 -18.98
N LEU A 207 2.52 9.27 -18.21
CA LEU A 207 2.97 7.95 -18.70
C LEU A 207 1.78 7.12 -19.20
N LYS A 208 0.70 7.04 -18.42
CA LYS A 208 -0.51 6.30 -18.73
C LYS A 208 -1.14 6.78 -20.05
N GLU A 209 -1.23 8.09 -20.24
CA GLU A 209 -1.74 8.71 -21.46
C GLU A 209 -0.88 8.38 -22.69
N GLN A 210 0.45 8.44 -22.55
CA GLN A 210 1.35 8.12 -23.67
C GLN A 210 1.35 6.62 -23.98
N ALA A 211 1.34 5.76 -22.96
CA ALA A 211 1.28 4.32 -23.14
C ALA A 211 -0.02 3.86 -23.83
N ALA A 212 -1.15 4.48 -23.51
CA ALA A 212 -2.43 4.19 -24.15
C ALA A 212 -2.47 4.50 -25.67
N LYS A 213 -1.53 5.32 -26.18
CA LYS A 213 -1.41 5.64 -27.62
C LYS A 213 -0.54 4.64 -28.38
N LEU A 214 0.14 3.73 -27.68
CA LEU A 214 1.00 2.73 -28.33
C LEU A 214 0.15 1.61 -28.91
N GLU A 215 0.40 1.30 -30.18
CA GLU A 215 -0.27 0.21 -30.88
C GLU A 215 0.10 -1.16 -30.24
N GLY A 216 -0.89 -1.98 -29.98
CA GLY A 216 -0.73 -3.30 -29.35
C GLY A 216 -0.71 -3.27 -27.83
N PHE A 217 -0.67 -2.10 -27.21
CA PHE A 217 -0.77 -1.95 -25.76
C PHE A 217 -2.20 -1.58 -25.33
N ALA A 218 -2.58 -1.91 -24.10
CA ALA A 218 -3.90 -1.59 -23.57
C ALA A 218 -3.86 -1.30 -22.07
N LEU A 219 -4.82 -0.53 -21.58
CA LEU A 219 -5.11 -0.32 -20.18
C LEU A 219 -6.25 -1.28 -19.78
N PRO A 220 -5.98 -2.37 -19.05
CA PRO A 220 -6.98 -3.39 -18.78
C PRO A 220 -8.07 -2.92 -17.80
N PHE A 221 -7.76 -1.92 -16.98
CA PHE A 221 -8.67 -1.44 -15.95
C PHE A 221 -9.11 0.00 -16.17
N SER A 222 -10.40 0.26 -15.92
CA SER A 222 -11.00 1.61 -15.99
C SER A 222 -11.01 2.35 -14.64
N GLY A 223 -10.56 1.74 -13.56
CA GLY A 223 -10.49 2.36 -12.24
C GLY A 223 -9.52 3.54 -12.19
N LEU A 224 -9.78 4.46 -11.25
CA LEU A 224 -8.87 5.58 -10.99
C LEU A 224 -7.57 5.08 -10.39
N THR A 225 -6.47 5.68 -10.82
CA THR A 225 -5.12 5.30 -10.36
C THR A 225 -4.42 6.49 -9.72
N TYR A 226 -3.43 6.24 -8.87
CA TYR A 226 -2.59 7.28 -8.28
C TYR A 226 -1.23 7.35 -8.99
N ASN A 227 -0.24 6.66 -8.51
CA ASN A 227 1.14 6.68 -9.03
C ASN A 227 1.54 5.39 -9.75
N GLU A 228 0.69 4.39 -9.70
CA GLU A 228 0.86 3.10 -10.36
C GLU A 228 -0.34 2.77 -11.25
N PHE A 229 -0.09 1.99 -12.30
CA PHE A 229 -1.15 1.46 -13.16
C PHE A 229 -0.66 0.23 -13.92
N VAL A 230 -1.61 -0.59 -14.35
CA VAL A 230 -1.34 -1.79 -15.15
C VAL A 230 -1.37 -1.43 -16.63
N LEU A 231 -0.33 -1.86 -17.34
CA LEU A 231 -0.24 -1.83 -18.80
C LEU A 231 -0.22 -3.25 -19.33
N ARG A 232 -1.13 -3.57 -20.25
CA ARG A 232 -1.07 -4.83 -20.99
C ARG A 232 -0.19 -4.64 -22.22
N CYS A 233 0.83 -5.47 -22.35
CA CYS A 233 1.72 -5.54 -23.49
C CYS A 233 1.10 -6.36 -24.65
N PRO A 234 1.65 -6.32 -25.86
CA PRO A 234 1.28 -7.23 -26.95
C PRO A 234 1.37 -8.69 -26.50
N GLN A 235 0.44 -9.51 -26.98
CA GLN A 235 0.28 -10.89 -26.55
C GLN A 235 1.58 -11.73 -26.68
N GLY A 236 1.97 -12.41 -25.60
CA GLY A 236 3.16 -13.24 -25.51
C GLY A 236 4.47 -12.46 -25.54
N ARG A 237 4.46 -11.15 -25.28
CA ARG A 237 5.62 -10.27 -25.43
C ARG A 237 6.11 -9.63 -24.14
N ALA A 238 5.34 -9.63 -23.07
CA ALA A 238 5.69 -8.87 -21.86
C ALA A 238 7.07 -9.22 -21.31
N ASP A 239 7.41 -10.50 -21.18
CA ASP A 239 8.70 -10.97 -20.65
C ASP A 239 9.88 -10.53 -21.52
N LYS A 240 9.78 -10.74 -22.85
CA LYS A 240 10.81 -10.31 -23.80
C LYS A 240 10.98 -8.79 -23.82
N LEU A 241 9.87 -8.06 -23.73
CA LEU A 241 9.89 -6.60 -23.70
C LEU A 241 10.59 -6.09 -22.44
N MET A 242 10.34 -6.71 -21.28
CA MET A 242 11.07 -6.36 -20.04
C MET A 242 12.56 -6.66 -20.14
N GLN A 243 12.94 -7.76 -20.77
CA GLN A 243 14.36 -8.08 -21.05
C GLN A 243 15.00 -7.06 -22.00
N TYR A 244 14.30 -6.68 -23.06
CA TYR A 244 14.76 -5.66 -24.00
C TYR A 244 14.98 -4.30 -23.27
N LEU A 245 14.01 -3.85 -22.47
CA LEU A 245 14.13 -2.63 -21.69
C LEU A 245 15.31 -2.67 -20.72
N ALA A 246 15.55 -3.82 -20.08
CA ALA A 246 16.71 -4.00 -19.21
C ALA A 246 18.04 -3.87 -19.97
N CYS A 247 18.14 -4.36 -21.21
CA CYS A 247 19.30 -4.19 -22.08
C CYS A 247 19.52 -2.70 -22.45
N GLU A 248 18.44 -1.92 -22.57
CA GLU A 248 18.49 -0.47 -22.78
C GLU A 248 18.74 0.32 -21.47
N GLY A 249 18.97 -0.37 -20.34
CA GLY A 249 19.19 0.27 -19.03
C GLY A 249 17.91 0.79 -18.38
N ILE A 250 16.75 0.37 -18.83
CA ILE A 250 15.43 0.78 -18.31
C ILE A 250 14.82 -0.36 -17.52
N GLN A 251 14.48 -0.14 -16.26
CA GLN A 251 13.68 -1.07 -15.48
C GLN A 251 12.21 -0.86 -15.81
N GLY A 252 11.65 -1.73 -16.64
CA GLY A 252 10.38 -1.52 -17.33
C GLY A 252 9.11 -1.81 -16.53
N GLY A 253 9.21 -2.18 -15.24
CA GLY A 253 8.06 -2.48 -14.39
C GLY A 253 8.06 -3.89 -13.81
N TYR A 254 6.94 -4.26 -13.15
CA TYR A 254 6.76 -5.55 -12.52
C TYR A 254 5.82 -6.43 -13.34
N LEU A 255 6.29 -7.62 -13.74
CA LEU A 255 5.47 -8.61 -14.44
C LEU A 255 4.43 -9.22 -13.49
N LEU A 256 3.16 -9.07 -13.82
CA LEU A 256 2.05 -9.46 -12.94
C LEU A 256 1.70 -10.95 -13.00
N GLU A 257 2.00 -11.63 -14.08
CA GLU A 257 1.56 -13.02 -14.33
C GLU A 257 1.93 -13.99 -13.21
N LYS A 258 3.06 -13.77 -12.54
CA LYS A 258 3.49 -14.61 -11.40
C LYS A 258 2.48 -14.62 -10.25
N ASP A 259 1.96 -13.45 -9.90
CA ASP A 259 1.05 -13.28 -8.75
C ASP A 259 -0.41 -13.17 -9.16
N TYR A 260 -0.64 -12.83 -10.43
CA TYR A 260 -1.94 -12.68 -11.08
C TYR A 260 -1.96 -13.44 -12.41
N PRO A 261 -2.07 -14.78 -12.40
CA PRO A 261 -2.11 -15.60 -13.63
C PRO A 261 -3.25 -15.21 -14.58
N GLU A 262 -4.29 -14.57 -14.07
CA GLU A 262 -5.41 -13.99 -14.82
C GLU A 262 -5.05 -12.72 -15.60
N LEU A 263 -3.86 -12.16 -15.38
CA LEU A 263 -3.35 -10.96 -16.05
C LEU A 263 -2.08 -11.28 -16.87
N PRO A 264 -2.15 -12.21 -17.84
CA PRO A 264 -1.02 -12.50 -18.71
C PRO A 264 -0.63 -11.26 -19.50
N ASP A 265 0.65 -11.13 -19.82
CA ASP A 265 1.24 -10.00 -20.56
C ASP A 265 0.99 -8.61 -19.89
N CYS A 266 0.69 -8.58 -18.61
CA CYS A 266 0.48 -7.33 -17.89
C CYS A 266 1.70 -6.97 -17.03
N VAL A 267 2.05 -5.68 -17.06
CA VAL A 267 3.10 -5.11 -16.22
C VAL A 267 2.54 -3.98 -15.36
N LEU A 268 2.99 -3.90 -14.13
CA LEU A 268 2.71 -2.78 -13.23
C LEU A 268 3.80 -1.72 -13.43
N LEU A 269 3.42 -0.52 -13.78
CA LEU A 269 4.29 0.65 -13.93
C LEU A 269 4.08 1.61 -12.77
N CYS A 270 5.16 2.22 -12.30
CA CYS A 270 5.15 3.17 -11.19
C CYS A 270 5.88 4.46 -11.58
N CYS A 271 5.31 5.59 -11.18
CA CYS A 271 5.98 6.90 -11.22
C CYS A 271 5.99 7.50 -9.81
N THR A 272 7.08 8.20 -9.48
CA THR A 272 7.20 8.95 -8.24
C THR A 272 7.44 10.43 -8.53
N GLU A 273 7.55 11.24 -7.49
CA GLU A 273 7.91 12.65 -7.59
C GLU A 273 9.30 12.88 -8.20
N LEU A 274 10.11 11.84 -8.26
CA LEU A 274 11.45 11.88 -8.88
C LEU A 274 11.42 11.56 -10.38
N THR A 275 10.31 11.02 -10.89
CA THR A 275 10.18 10.64 -12.30
C THR A 275 10.06 11.86 -13.19
N LYS A 276 11.00 12.03 -14.12
CA LYS A 276 11.06 13.17 -15.06
C LYS A 276 10.34 12.84 -16.36
N ALA A 277 9.75 13.84 -17.02
CA ALA A 277 9.08 13.67 -18.31
C ALA A 277 10.02 13.05 -19.36
N ALA A 278 11.29 13.45 -19.41
CA ALA A 278 12.27 12.88 -20.35
C ALA A 278 12.47 11.36 -20.15
N GLN A 279 12.43 10.85 -18.91
CA GLN A 279 12.52 9.42 -18.62
C GLN A 279 11.25 8.68 -19.08
N ILE A 280 10.10 9.32 -18.96
CA ILE A 280 8.83 8.79 -19.47
C ILE A 280 8.90 8.71 -21.00
N ASP A 281 9.35 9.76 -21.68
CA ASP A 281 9.47 9.80 -23.14
C ASP A 281 10.45 8.74 -23.65
N GLU A 282 11.56 8.52 -22.94
CA GLU A 282 12.53 7.46 -23.20
C GLU A 282 11.91 6.07 -23.08
N LEU A 283 11.17 5.79 -22.00
CA LEU A 283 10.44 4.54 -21.81
C LEU A 283 9.41 4.33 -22.93
N ILE A 284 8.62 5.33 -23.28
CA ILE A 284 7.63 5.26 -24.36
C ILE A 284 8.29 4.98 -25.71
N SER A 285 9.43 5.59 -25.99
CA SER A 285 10.22 5.33 -27.20
C SER A 285 10.74 3.89 -27.23
N ALA A 286 11.28 3.40 -26.13
CA ALA A 286 11.77 2.02 -25.99
C ALA A 286 10.63 1.01 -26.11
N LEU A 287 9.47 1.24 -25.49
CA LEU A 287 8.28 0.39 -25.63
C LEU A 287 7.82 0.30 -27.09
N ARG A 288 7.87 1.42 -27.83
CA ARG A 288 7.51 1.44 -29.25
C ARG A 288 8.47 0.63 -30.11
N SER A 289 9.78 0.73 -29.85
CA SER A 289 10.81 -0.01 -30.59
C SER A 289 10.85 -1.50 -30.23
N GLY A 290 10.64 -1.81 -28.96
CA GLY A 290 10.68 -3.19 -28.42
C GLY A 290 9.44 -4.04 -28.70
N LYS A 291 8.35 -3.47 -29.23
CA LYS A 291 7.11 -4.23 -29.47
C LYS A 291 7.27 -5.36 -30.51
N GLU A 292 8.30 -5.30 -31.35
CA GLU A 292 8.58 -6.27 -32.41
C GLU A 292 9.60 -7.36 -31.97
N VAL A 293 10.23 -7.20 -30.82
CA VAL A 293 11.19 -8.14 -30.23
C VAL A 293 10.45 -9.29 -29.54
#